data_e3a0f007a0963119c8a0e73990a0b5b8
#
_entry.id   e3a0f007a0963119c8a0e73990a0b5b8
#
_cell.length_a   1.000
_cell.length_b   1.000
_cell.length_c   1.000
_cell.angle_alpha   90.00
_cell.angle_beta   90.00
_cell.angle_gamma   90.00
#
_symmetry.space_group_name_H-M   'P 1'
#
loop_
_entity.id
_entity.type
_entity.pdbx_description
1 polymer ?
#
loop_
_entity_poly.entity_id
_entity_poly.type
_entity_poly.pdbx_seq_one_letter_code
_entity_poly.pdbx_strand_id
1 'polypeptide(L)'
;MNLFIKLIIKPLRSLIKLLFNRIFYVALALVVQLAWLLIALFRLMEYSRWVTIGMQAIGFLVVLWIVNKKINPSYKLAWTMLILIFPVFGVSLYLLFGKSRIGAVMEQHYQNLIDETAEYLEGSELTRKRLNEDDRSMRIQSDYIWQYSRYPVHENTTAEYFQVGDDMFPVLVHELEQAKHFIFIEYFIINDGVMWQTILNILEKKAKEGVDVRLIYDGFGCLTTLPYKYDQEMRRRGIKCEVFNRFRPILNIIQNNRDHRKICVIDGWTGFTGGINLADEYINQRKRFGHWKDTPVMMQGEGVWNMTAMFLYMWGIVTRTDTSLDFGNYVPHRWHPNEFPGNGYVQPFCDSPLDDEIVGENVYLNIINRAKNYVYICTPYLIIDNEMMTALCLAAKSGVDVRIMTPGIPDKKMVFLLTQSYYKQLLEAGVKIYEYQPGFLHAKSFVCDDKVGVVGTINLDYRSLYLHFEDGVWMYKNDVILDIRDDFTETLEYCDPIDLAFCQKRNIVVRAIQNVLRVFAPLL
;
A
#
# COMPACT_ATOMS: atom_id res chain seq x y z
N MET A 1 12.58 -44.14 -23.31
CA MET A 1 13.27 -42.85 -23.06
C MET A 1 12.34 -41.74 -22.54
N ASN A 2 11.13 -41.55 -23.09
CA ASN A 2 10.18 -40.52 -22.64
C ASN A 2 9.60 -40.70 -21.21
N LEU A 3 9.41 -41.96 -20.76
CA LEU A 3 8.82 -42.25 -19.42
C LEU A 3 9.84 -42.00 -18.29
N PHE A 4 11.11 -42.36 -18.51
CA PHE A 4 12.23 -42.14 -17.58
C PHE A 4 12.49 -40.62 -17.38
N ILE A 5 12.43 -39.83 -18.45
CA ILE A 5 12.57 -38.38 -18.42
C ILE A 5 11.41 -37.74 -17.65
N LYS A 6 10.17 -38.19 -17.85
CA LYS A 6 8.99 -37.65 -17.12
C LYS A 6 8.95 -38.05 -15.65
N LEU A 7 9.31 -39.29 -15.30
CA LEU A 7 9.17 -39.82 -13.94
C LEU A 7 10.35 -39.50 -13.03
N ILE A 8 11.56 -39.35 -13.54
CA ILE A 8 12.76 -39.18 -12.72
C ILE A 8 13.45 -37.83 -12.99
N ILE A 9 13.66 -37.44 -14.23
CA ILE A 9 14.45 -36.23 -14.54
C ILE A 9 13.67 -34.95 -14.30
N LYS A 10 12.37 -34.90 -14.62
CA LYS A 10 11.54 -33.70 -14.32
C LYS A 10 11.41 -33.42 -12.83
N PRO A 11 11.01 -34.39 -11.97
CA PRO A 11 10.92 -34.13 -10.52
C PRO A 11 12.30 -33.85 -9.91
N LEU A 12 13.37 -34.48 -10.37
CA LEU A 12 14.74 -34.23 -9.91
C LEU A 12 15.21 -32.81 -10.25
N ARG A 13 14.94 -32.33 -11.48
CA ARG A 13 15.21 -30.94 -11.88
C ARG A 13 14.35 -29.93 -11.10
N SER A 14 13.10 -30.28 -10.80
CA SER A 14 12.22 -29.44 -9.97
C SER A 14 12.73 -29.38 -8.52
N LEU A 15 13.19 -30.52 -7.97
CA LEU A 15 13.78 -30.60 -6.64
C LEU A 15 15.09 -29.80 -6.55
N ILE A 16 15.96 -29.93 -7.56
CA ILE A 16 17.21 -29.17 -7.66
C ILE A 16 16.91 -27.65 -7.74
N LYS A 17 15.95 -27.23 -8.57
CA LYS A 17 15.52 -25.82 -8.64
C LYS A 17 14.96 -25.32 -7.29
N LEU A 18 14.22 -26.18 -6.56
CA LEU A 18 13.72 -25.86 -5.25
C LEU A 18 14.85 -25.70 -4.23
N LEU A 19 15.84 -26.63 -4.24
CA LEU A 19 17.01 -26.59 -3.36
C LEU A 19 17.94 -25.38 -3.62
N PHE A 20 17.96 -24.84 -4.83
CA PHE A 20 18.70 -23.62 -5.16
C PHE A 20 17.86 -22.35 -5.09
N ASN A 21 16.58 -22.45 -4.67
CA ASN A 21 15.71 -21.30 -4.50
C ASN A 21 15.90 -20.67 -3.12
N ARG A 22 16.27 -19.40 -3.08
CA ARG A 22 16.44 -18.62 -1.83
C ARG A 22 15.21 -18.67 -0.91
N ILE A 23 13.99 -18.77 -1.48
CA ILE A 23 12.73 -18.89 -0.72
C ILE A 23 12.70 -20.20 0.05
N PHE A 24 13.19 -21.30 -0.53
CA PHE A 24 13.24 -22.59 0.18
C PHE A 24 14.10 -22.50 1.45
N TYR A 25 15.27 -21.89 1.38
CA TYR A 25 16.13 -21.72 2.56
C TYR A 25 15.52 -20.78 3.60
N VAL A 26 14.85 -19.72 3.13
CA VAL A 26 14.12 -18.79 4.00
C VAL A 26 12.97 -19.50 4.70
N ALA A 27 12.13 -20.22 3.96
CA ALA A 27 11.03 -20.98 4.54
C ALA A 27 11.53 -22.06 5.51
N LEU A 28 12.59 -22.79 5.15
CA LEU A 28 13.21 -23.79 6.02
C LEU A 28 13.75 -23.15 7.30
N ALA A 29 14.44 -22.02 7.21
CA ALA A 29 14.96 -21.31 8.38
C ALA A 29 13.83 -20.86 9.32
N LEU A 30 12.74 -20.33 8.77
CA LEU A 30 11.56 -19.91 9.54
C LEU A 30 10.88 -21.12 10.22
N VAL A 31 10.72 -22.24 9.51
CA VAL A 31 10.16 -23.48 10.07
C VAL A 31 11.04 -24.03 11.19
N VAL A 32 12.35 -24.04 11.00
CA VAL A 32 13.30 -24.50 12.03
C VAL A 32 13.25 -23.59 13.28
N GLN A 33 13.21 -22.27 13.08
CA GLN A 33 13.09 -21.31 14.19
C GLN A 33 11.77 -21.49 14.96
N LEU A 34 10.65 -21.65 14.22
CA LEU A 34 9.34 -21.90 14.84
C LEU A 34 9.30 -23.24 15.57
N ALA A 35 9.80 -24.31 14.96
CA ALA A 35 9.89 -25.62 15.59
C ALA A 35 10.74 -25.59 16.86
N TRP A 36 11.89 -24.91 16.82
CA TRP A 36 12.74 -24.75 18.01
C TRP A 36 12.01 -23.97 19.12
N LEU A 37 11.33 -22.88 18.77
CA LEU A 37 10.52 -22.10 19.72
C LEU A 37 9.43 -22.98 20.35
N LEU A 38 8.68 -23.73 19.54
CA LEU A 38 7.63 -24.64 20.03
C LEU A 38 8.20 -25.71 20.95
N ILE A 39 9.29 -26.37 20.56
CA ILE A 39 9.93 -27.40 21.38
C ILE A 39 10.41 -26.82 22.73
N ALA A 40 11.03 -25.64 22.71
CA ALA A 40 11.48 -24.97 23.92
C ALA A 40 10.29 -24.62 24.85
N LEU A 41 9.19 -24.13 24.28
CA LEU A 41 7.97 -23.80 25.04
C LEU A 41 7.28 -25.03 25.60
N PHE A 42 7.15 -26.13 24.82
CA PHE A 42 6.56 -27.39 25.32
C PHE A 42 7.39 -28.03 26.42
N ARG A 43 8.73 -28.06 26.33
CA ARG A 43 9.60 -28.56 27.38
C ARG A 43 9.49 -27.76 28.67
N LEU A 44 9.33 -26.42 28.57
CA LEU A 44 9.09 -25.57 29.76
C LEU A 44 7.76 -25.91 30.46
N MET A 45 6.72 -26.28 29.69
CA MET A 45 5.41 -26.65 30.24
C MET A 45 5.42 -28.02 30.98
N GLU A 46 6.31 -28.93 30.61
CA GLU A 46 6.42 -30.25 31.28
C GLU A 46 7.00 -30.15 32.69
N TYR A 47 7.74 -29.09 33.04
CA TYR A 47 8.56 -29.05 34.25
C TYR A 47 7.85 -28.64 35.53
N SER A 48 6.67 -28.00 35.52
CA SER A 48 5.96 -27.69 36.77
C SER A 48 4.57 -27.09 36.58
N ARG A 49 3.58 -27.56 37.35
CA ARG A 49 2.25 -26.96 37.51
C ARG A 49 2.31 -25.48 37.89
N TRP A 50 3.30 -25.11 38.72
CA TRP A 50 3.52 -23.72 39.15
C TRP A 50 4.01 -22.80 38.00
N VAL A 51 4.83 -23.34 37.08
CA VAL A 51 5.26 -22.62 35.89
C VAL A 51 4.04 -22.31 34.98
N THR A 52 3.15 -23.27 34.81
CA THR A 52 1.93 -23.08 34.02
C THR A 52 1.01 -22.01 34.64
N ILE A 53 0.80 -22.07 35.96
CA ILE A 53 0.00 -21.06 36.70
C ILE A 53 0.67 -19.67 36.60
N GLY A 54 1.99 -19.60 36.76
CA GLY A 54 2.74 -18.36 36.61
C GLY A 54 2.62 -17.77 35.20
N MET A 55 2.72 -18.61 34.15
CA MET A 55 2.56 -18.17 32.76
C MET A 55 1.13 -17.72 32.43
N GLN A 56 0.11 -18.35 33.01
CA GLN A 56 -1.28 -17.90 32.89
C GLN A 56 -1.48 -16.53 33.54
N ALA A 57 -0.92 -16.30 34.72
CA ALA A 57 -0.97 -15.00 35.39
C ALA A 57 -0.24 -13.93 34.60
N ILE A 58 0.95 -14.23 34.06
CA ILE A 58 1.67 -13.31 33.14
C ILE A 58 0.83 -13.04 31.89
N GLY A 59 0.24 -14.07 31.28
CA GLY A 59 -0.63 -13.93 30.11
C GLY A 59 -1.80 -12.98 30.39
N PHE A 60 -2.45 -13.13 31.54
CA PHE A 60 -3.54 -12.24 31.96
C PHE A 60 -3.06 -10.78 32.15
N LEU A 61 -1.91 -10.56 32.79
CA LEU A 61 -1.34 -9.21 32.95
C LEU A 61 -0.99 -8.57 31.60
N VAL A 62 -0.42 -9.36 30.67
CA VAL A 62 -0.11 -8.90 29.31
C VAL A 62 -1.41 -8.53 28.56
N VAL A 63 -2.48 -9.31 28.70
CA VAL A 63 -3.79 -9.00 28.12
C VAL A 63 -4.34 -7.68 28.69
N LEU A 64 -4.30 -7.48 30.02
CA LEU A 64 -4.71 -6.23 30.63
C LEU A 64 -3.90 -5.04 30.08
N TRP A 65 -2.61 -5.22 29.89
CA TRP A 65 -1.77 -4.18 29.31
C TRP A 65 -2.11 -3.91 27.83
N ILE A 66 -2.38 -4.95 27.01
CA ILE A 66 -2.78 -4.81 25.61
C ILE A 66 -4.11 -4.04 25.48
N VAL A 67 -5.10 -4.39 26.31
CA VAL A 67 -6.43 -3.75 26.30
C VAL A 67 -6.34 -2.25 26.57
N ASN A 68 -5.39 -1.82 27.39
CA ASN A 68 -5.19 -0.41 27.73
C ASN A 68 -4.31 0.37 26.72
N LYS A 69 -3.73 -0.28 25.69
CA LYS A 69 -2.99 0.41 24.64
C LYS A 69 -3.89 1.21 23.69
N LYS A 70 -3.35 2.28 23.13
CA LYS A 70 -4.00 3.05 22.05
C LYS A 70 -3.68 2.40 20.69
N ILE A 71 -4.28 1.25 20.42
CA ILE A 71 -4.18 0.53 19.13
C ILE A 71 -5.58 0.09 18.71
N ASN A 72 -5.75 -0.22 17.43
CA ASN A 72 -7.03 -0.67 16.88
C ASN A 72 -7.59 -1.86 17.67
N PRO A 73 -8.89 -1.86 18.05
CA PRO A 73 -9.53 -2.93 18.84
C PRO A 73 -9.41 -4.32 18.24
N SER A 74 -9.37 -4.45 16.92
CA SER A 74 -9.25 -5.74 16.25
C SER A 74 -7.90 -6.41 16.53
N TYR A 75 -6.80 -5.65 16.57
CA TYR A 75 -5.50 -6.17 17.03
C TYR A 75 -5.53 -6.62 18.50
N LYS A 76 -6.19 -5.84 19.37
CA LYS A 76 -6.34 -6.23 20.79
C LYS A 76 -7.06 -7.57 20.92
N LEU A 77 -8.17 -7.73 20.17
CA LEU A 77 -8.97 -8.96 20.18
C LEU A 77 -8.15 -10.16 19.71
N ALA A 78 -7.48 -10.05 18.56
CA ALA A 78 -6.69 -11.13 17.99
C ALA A 78 -5.57 -11.60 18.94
N TRP A 79 -4.80 -10.64 19.49
CA TRP A 79 -3.74 -10.97 20.45
C TRP A 79 -4.28 -11.52 21.77
N THR A 80 -5.36 -10.95 22.30
CA THR A 80 -6.01 -11.43 23.53
C THR A 80 -6.47 -12.87 23.39
N MET A 81 -7.14 -13.22 22.30
CA MET A 81 -7.58 -14.61 22.04
C MET A 81 -6.39 -15.57 21.95
N LEU A 82 -5.34 -15.19 21.23
CA LEU A 82 -4.14 -16.02 21.08
C LEU A 82 -3.44 -16.25 22.43
N ILE A 83 -3.31 -15.21 23.26
CA ILE A 83 -2.65 -15.28 24.58
C ILE A 83 -3.48 -16.09 25.57
N LEU A 84 -4.82 -15.94 25.58
CA LEU A 84 -5.68 -16.66 26.51
C LEU A 84 -5.78 -18.15 26.17
N ILE A 85 -5.81 -18.52 24.86
CA ILE A 85 -5.83 -19.92 24.42
C ILE A 85 -4.46 -20.59 24.62
N PHE A 86 -3.37 -19.88 24.30
CA PHE A 86 -1.99 -20.39 24.37
C PHE A 86 -1.08 -19.42 25.14
N PRO A 87 -1.14 -19.33 26.48
CA PRO A 87 -0.49 -18.27 27.23
C PRO A 87 1.02 -18.14 26.95
N VAL A 88 1.76 -19.24 27.00
CA VAL A 88 3.21 -19.24 26.77
C VAL A 88 3.54 -18.84 25.32
N PHE A 89 2.88 -19.48 24.37
CA PHE A 89 3.08 -19.23 22.93
C PHE A 89 2.61 -17.84 22.53
N GLY A 90 1.40 -17.45 22.95
CA GLY A 90 0.81 -16.16 22.63
C GLY A 90 1.59 -14.98 23.18
N VAL A 91 2.05 -15.05 24.43
CA VAL A 91 2.91 -14.01 25.02
C VAL A 91 4.23 -13.93 24.27
N SER A 92 4.87 -15.07 23.96
CA SER A 92 6.13 -15.10 23.22
C SER A 92 5.98 -14.49 21.82
N LEU A 93 4.92 -14.87 21.09
CA LEU A 93 4.62 -14.27 19.78
C LEU A 93 4.32 -12.77 19.91
N TYR A 94 3.57 -12.37 20.93
CA TYR A 94 3.28 -10.96 21.15
C TYR A 94 4.55 -10.14 21.43
N LEU A 95 5.48 -10.66 22.21
CA LEU A 95 6.76 -9.99 22.44
C LEU A 95 7.63 -9.90 21.18
N LEU A 96 7.52 -10.89 20.29
CA LEU A 96 8.25 -10.92 19.02
C LEU A 96 7.56 -10.11 17.92
N PHE A 97 6.22 -10.07 17.90
CA PHE A 97 5.43 -9.54 16.77
C PHE A 97 4.34 -8.51 17.15
N GLY A 98 4.11 -8.27 18.43
CA GLY A 98 3.04 -7.37 18.91
C GLY A 98 3.39 -5.88 18.89
N LYS A 99 4.64 -5.51 18.56
CA LYS A 99 5.05 -4.13 18.34
C LYS A 99 5.26 -3.93 16.84
N SER A 100 4.43 -3.17 16.18
CA SER A 100 4.50 -2.90 14.75
C SER A 100 5.58 -1.88 14.34
N ARG A 101 6.28 -1.28 15.31
CA ARG A 101 7.21 -0.19 15.03
C ARG A 101 8.53 -0.67 14.43
N ILE A 102 8.86 -0.13 13.29
CA ILE A 102 10.23 -0.02 12.79
C ILE A 102 11.05 0.62 13.92
N GLY A 103 12.27 0.11 14.16
CA GLY A 103 13.02 0.47 15.35
C GLY A 103 13.10 1.99 15.59
N ALA A 104 13.06 2.39 16.84
CA ALA A 104 13.08 3.79 17.30
C ALA A 104 14.14 4.68 16.63
N VAL A 105 15.23 4.08 16.13
CA VAL A 105 16.28 4.78 15.40
C VAL A 105 15.80 5.28 14.03
N MET A 106 15.01 4.49 13.30
CA MET A 106 14.47 4.89 11.99
C MET A 106 13.38 5.95 12.16
N GLU A 107 12.51 5.77 13.16
CA GLU A 107 11.49 6.75 13.54
C GLU A 107 12.14 8.09 13.88
N GLN A 108 13.15 8.10 14.75
CA GLN A 108 13.85 9.32 15.13
C GLN A 108 14.55 9.99 13.94
N HIS A 109 15.19 9.21 13.07
CA HIS A 109 15.83 9.75 11.89
C HIS A 109 14.82 10.38 10.91
N TYR A 110 13.67 9.73 10.73
CA TYR A 110 12.57 10.24 9.90
C TYR A 110 12.01 11.56 10.47
N GLN A 111 11.76 11.63 11.78
CA GLN A 111 11.27 12.86 12.42
C GLN A 111 12.27 13.99 12.32
N ASN A 112 13.57 13.72 12.51
CA ASN A 112 14.61 14.74 12.35
C ASN A 112 14.61 15.31 10.92
N LEU A 113 14.53 14.46 9.87
CA LEU A 113 14.44 14.92 8.49
C LEU A 113 13.21 15.78 8.24
N ILE A 114 12.04 15.42 8.78
CA ILE A 114 10.82 16.20 8.66
C ILE A 114 10.99 17.57 9.30
N ASP A 115 11.55 17.63 10.52
CA ASP A 115 11.71 18.89 11.26
C ASP A 115 12.73 19.81 10.57
N GLU A 116 13.83 19.27 10.04
CA GLU A 116 14.86 20.02 9.33
C GLU A 116 14.43 20.55 7.95
N THR A 117 13.42 19.94 7.36
CA THR A 117 12.91 20.31 6.02
C THR A 117 11.51 20.92 6.04
N ALA A 118 10.97 21.21 7.21
CA ALA A 118 9.61 21.73 7.37
C ALA A 118 9.35 23.01 6.54
N GLU A 119 10.35 23.89 6.41
CA GLU A 119 10.25 25.13 5.61
C GLU A 119 9.96 24.88 4.13
N TYR A 120 10.37 23.74 3.57
CA TYR A 120 10.12 23.38 2.18
C TYR A 120 8.68 22.88 1.92
N LEU A 121 7.91 22.60 2.98
CA LEU A 121 6.55 22.06 2.93
C LEU A 121 5.53 22.93 3.69
N GLU A 122 5.81 24.22 3.85
CA GLU A 122 4.89 25.15 4.54
C GLU A 122 3.56 25.35 3.82
N GLY A 123 3.54 25.21 2.52
CA GLY A 123 2.34 25.43 1.70
C GLY A 123 1.95 26.90 1.53
N SER A 124 0.99 27.17 0.66
CA SER A 124 0.50 28.51 0.36
C SER A 124 -0.69 28.88 1.24
N GLU A 125 -0.55 29.91 2.07
CA GLU A 125 -1.67 30.45 2.85
C GLU A 125 -2.78 31.00 1.93
N LEU A 126 -2.43 31.53 0.75
CA LEU A 126 -3.38 32.00 -0.24
C LEU A 126 -4.23 30.86 -0.79
N THR A 127 -3.60 29.72 -1.15
CA THR A 127 -4.29 28.51 -1.62
C THR A 127 -5.25 28.00 -0.54
N ARG A 128 -4.82 27.94 0.72
CA ARG A 128 -5.67 27.52 1.85
C ARG A 128 -6.87 28.45 2.04
N LYS A 129 -6.65 29.76 1.90
CA LYS A 129 -7.72 30.76 1.99
C LYS A 129 -8.75 30.56 0.86
N ARG A 130 -8.31 30.40 -0.37
CA ARG A 130 -9.19 30.12 -1.52
C ARG A 130 -9.96 28.82 -1.33
N LEU A 131 -9.31 27.75 -0.91
CA LEU A 131 -9.99 26.49 -0.60
C LEU A 131 -11.05 26.65 0.49
N ASN A 132 -10.80 27.50 1.50
CA ASN A 132 -11.79 27.81 2.53
C ASN A 132 -12.98 28.62 2.02
N GLU A 133 -12.74 29.53 1.09
CA GLU A 133 -13.80 30.31 0.41
C GLU A 133 -14.64 29.41 -0.49
N ASP A 134 -14.03 28.43 -1.14
CA ASP A 134 -14.68 27.43 -1.98
C ASP A 134 -15.53 26.43 -1.18
N ASP A 135 -14.92 25.78 -0.19
CA ASP A 135 -15.60 24.84 0.73
C ASP A 135 -14.79 24.66 2.01
N ARG A 136 -15.31 25.24 3.09
CA ARG A 136 -14.68 25.11 4.42
C ARG A 136 -14.49 23.66 4.85
N SER A 137 -15.37 22.74 4.45
CA SER A 137 -15.27 21.34 4.86
C SER A 137 -14.12 20.63 4.17
N MET A 138 -13.85 20.97 2.92
CA MET A 138 -12.70 20.47 2.16
C MET A 138 -11.39 21.06 2.68
N ARG A 139 -11.39 22.35 3.05
CA ARG A 139 -10.23 22.94 3.73
C ARG A 139 -9.89 22.21 5.03
N ILE A 140 -10.88 21.86 5.86
CA ILE A 140 -10.63 21.11 7.11
C ILE A 140 -10.03 19.75 6.81
N GLN A 141 -10.48 19.05 5.77
CA GLN A 141 -9.90 17.77 5.35
C GLN A 141 -8.46 17.95 4.85
N SER A 142 -8.21 18.94 4.02
CA SER A 142 -6.89 19.28 3.52
C SER A 142 -5.92 19.70 4.65
N ASP A 143 -6.40 20.50 5.61
CA ASP A 143 -5.60 20.87 6.79
C ASP A 143 -5.24 19.66 7.64
N TYR A 144 -6.16 18.69 7.79
CA TYR A 144 -5.86 17.41 8.45
C TYR A 144 -4.71 16.66 7.74
N ILE A 145 -4.81 16.52 6.43
CA ILE A 145 -3.75 15.87 5.63
C ILE A 145 -2.41 16.62 5.84
N TRP A 146 -2.41 17.94 5.71
CA TRP A 146 -1.18 18.72 5.90
C TRP A 146 -0.61 18.62 7.31
N GLN A 147 -1.46 18.69 8.31
CA GLN A 147 -1.02 18.65 9.72
C GLN A 147 -0.36 17.32 10.09
N TYR A 148 -0.90 16.20 9.58
CA TYR A 148 -0.49 14.87 10.01
C TYR A 148 0.41 14.14 9.00
N SER A 149 0.30 14.41 7.71
CA SER A 149 1.23 13.88 6.71
C SER A 149 2.32 14.86 6.26
N ARG A 150 2.21 16.15 6.65
CA ARG A 150 3.13 17.25 6.32
C ARG A 150 3.13 17.72 4.87
N TYR A 151 2.26 17.26 4.01
CA TYR A 151 2.21 17.62 2.60
C TYR A 151 1.10 18.63 2.32
N PRO A 152 1.44 19.85 1.83
CA PRO A 152 0.46 20.91 1.58
C PRO A 152 -0.38 20.66 0.33
N VAL A 153 -1.50 21.38 0.22
CA VAL A 153 -2.35 21.42 -0.97
C VAL A 153 -1.83 22.42 -2.00
N HIS A 154 -2.00 22.11 -3.28
CA HIS A 154 -1.58 22.92 -4.43
C HIS A 154 -2.73 23.19 -5.39
N GLU A 155 -2.75 24.39 -5.99
CA GLU A 155 -3.67 24.80 -7.06
C GLU A 155 -3.01 24.68 -8.44
N ASN A 156 -1.71 24.98 -8.53
CA ASN A 156 -0.95 25.04 -9.77
C ASN A 156 -0.47 23.63 -10.19
N THR A 157 -1.43 22.72 -10.38
CA THR A 157 -1.14 21.32 -10.73
C THR A 157 -2.27 20.77 -11.57
N THR A 158 -1.93 20.27 -12.74
CA THR A 158 -2.86 19.47 -13.56
C THR A 158 -2.75 18.01 -13.17
N ALA A 159 -3.83 17.26 -13.35
CA ALA A 159 -3.85 15.81 -13.19
C ALA A 159 -4.43 15.16 -14.45
N GLU A 160 -3.98 13.94 -14.74
CA GLU A 160 -4.50 13.08 -15.79
C GLU A 160 -4.70 11.69 -15.22
N TYR A 161 -5.90 11.14 -15.40
CA TYR A 161 -6.26 9.81 -14.92
C TYR A 161 -6.21 8.79 -16.06
N PHE A 162 -5.66 7.62 -15.79
CA PHE A 162 -5.65 6.52 -16.74
C PHE A 162 -6.50 5.36 -16.20
N GLN A 163 -7.37 4.85 -17.05
CA GLN A 163 -8.26 3.74 -16.68
C GLN A 163 -7.51 2.42 -16.50
N VAL A 164 -6.41 2.24 -17.24
CA VAL A 164 -5.55 1.04 -17.23
C VAL A 164 -4.07 1.40 -17.41
N GLY A 165 -3.20 0.47 -17.04
CA GLY A 165 -1.76 0.66 -17.19
C GLY A 165 -1.27 0.67 -18.63
N ASP A 166 -2.03 0.08 -19.55
CA ASP A 166 -1.74 0.10 -20.99
C ASP A 166 -1.70 1.52 -21.53
N ASP A 167 -2.62 2.38 -21.06
CA ASP A 167 -2.72 3.79 -21.49
C ASP A 167 -1.65 4.65 -20.84
N MET A 168 -1.34 4.40 -19.57
CA MET A 168 -0.31 5.14 -18.83
C MET A 168 1.11 4.85 -19.34
N PHE A 169 1.42 3.61 -19.72
CA PHE A 169 2.80 3.20 -19.99
C PHE A 169 3.47 3.98 -21.14
N PRO A 170 2.82 4.21 -22.31
CA PRO A 170 3.40 5.06 -23.36
C PRO A 170 3.70 6.49 -22.91
N VAL A 171 2.82 7.07 -22.07
CA VAL A 171 2.99 8.42 -21.52
C VAL A 171 4.17 8.45 -20.55
N LEU A 172 4.28 7.46 -19.65
CA LEU A 172 5.41 7.33 -18.74
C LEU A 172 6.75 7.22 -19.50
N VAL A 173 6.79 6.41 -20.57
CA VAL A 173 7.98 6.26 -21.42
C VAL A 173 8.34 7.61 -22.06
N HIS A 174 7.36 8.33 -22.61
CA HIS A 174 7.57 9.63 -23.20
C HIS A 174 8.16 10.63 -22.20
N GLU A 175 7.57 10.76 -21.02
CA GLU A 175 8.03 11.68 -19.97
C GLU A 175 9.44 11.35 -19.48
N LEU A 176 9.75 10.05 -19.30
CA LEU A 176 11.11 9.61 -18.92
C LEU A 176 12.16 9.99 -19.97
N GLU A 177 11.81 9.91 -21.27
CA GLU A 177 12.69 10.32 -22.35
C GLU A 177 12.96 11.83 -22.38
N GLN A 178 12.05 12.67 -21.85
CA GLN A 178 12.20 14.12 -21.78
C GLN A 178 13.03 14.59 -20.57
N ALA A 179 13.32 13.73 -19.60
CA ALA A 179 14.05 14.09 -18.38
C ALA A 179 15.40 14.74 -18.66
N LYS A 180 15.70 15.84 -17.93
CA LYS A 180 16.93 16.64 -18.10
C LYS A 180 17.76 16.76 -16.83
N HIS A 181 17.15 16.68 -15.65
CA HIS A 181 17.78 16.98 -14.37
C HIS A 181 17.80 15.78 -13.44
N PHE A 182 16.65 15.19 -13.16
CA PHE A 182 16.58 14.03 -12.28
C PHE A 182 15.36 13.14 -12.56
N ILE A 183 15.52 11.84 -12.25
CA ILE A 183 14.45 10.84 -12.25
C ILE A 183 14.49 10.08 -10.93
N PHE A 184 13.41 10.12 -10.17
CA PHE A 184 13.25 9.39 -8.93
C PHE A 184 12.18 8.32 -9.08
N ILE A 185 12.52 7.08 -8.78
CA ILE A 185 11.65 5.91 -8.95
C ILE A 185 11.62 5.12 -7.64
N GLU A 186 10.43 4.89 -7.10
CA GLU A 186 10.19 4.13 -5.89
C GLU A 186 9.02 3.17 -6.11
N TYR A 187 9.29 1.85 -6.08
CA TYR A 187 8.27 0.84 -6.40
C TYR A 187 8.34 -0.38 -5.48
N PHE A 188 7.16 -0.91 -5.13
CA PHE A 188 7.06 -2.13 -4.34
C PHE A 188 7.50 -3.37 -5.11
N ILE A 189 7.06 -3.53 -6.38
CA ILE A 189 7.43 -4.66 -7.25
C ILE A 189 8.08 -4.14 -8.53
N ILE A 190 9.23 -4.70 -8.84
CA ILE A 190 9.87 -4.64 -10.16
C ILE A 190 10.04 -6.07 -10.64
N ASN A 191 9.59 -6.37 -11.85
CA ASN A 191 9.73 -7.68 -12.46
C ASN A 191 10.31 -7.55 -13.85
N ASP A 192 11.25 -8.43 -14.19
CA ASP A 192 11.85 -8.46 -15.51
C ASP A 192 10.80 -8.77 -16.59
N GLY A 193 10.77 -7.95 -17.63
CA GLY A 193 9.79 -8.00 -18.71
C GLY A 193 9.88 -6.80 -19.63
N VAL A 194 8.92 -6.66 -20.54
CA VAL A 194 8.88 -5.57 -21.55
C VAL A 194 8.82 -4.21 -20.87
N MET A 195 7.91 -4.03 -19.89
CA MET A 195 7.74 -2.77 -19.18
C MET A 195 9.04 -2.33 -18.50
N TRP A 196 9.62 -3.21 -17.67
CA TRP A 196 10.82 -2.85 -16.92
C TRP A 196 12.05 -2.65 -17.81
N GLN A 197 12.28 -3.51 -18.82
CA GLN A 197 13.42 -3.36 -19.70
C GLN A 197 13.35 -2.09 -20.53
N THR A 198 12.15 -1.67 -20.97
CA THR A 198 11.97 -0.39 -21.67
C THR A 198 12.36 0.79 -20.77
N ILE A 199 11.83 0.82 -19.54
CA ILE A 199 12.16 1.86 -18.56
C ILE A 199 13.66 1.83 -18.24
N LEU A 200 14.24 0.67 -17.92
CA LEU A 200 15.63 0.51 -17.56
C LEU A 200 16.60 1.04 -18.63
N ASN A 201 16.31 0.78 -19.91
CA ASN A 201 17.11 1.28 -21.02
C ASN A 201 17.12 2.83 -21.06
N ILE A 202 15.99 3.45 -20.79
CA ILE A 202 15.88 4.92 -20.71
C ILE A 202 16.67 5.43 -19.50
N LEU A 203 16.49 4.84 -18.32
CA LEU A 203 17.20 5.24 -17.10
C LEU A 203 18.72 5.14 -17.26
N GLU A 204 19.20 4.06 -17.88
CA GLU A 204 20.64 3.88 -18.15
C GLU A 204 21.18 4.93 -19.13
N LYS A 205 20.41 5.26 -20.18
CA LYS A 205 20.74 6.33 -21.12
C LYS A 205 20.80 7.68 -20.42
N LYS A 206 19.76 8.01 -19.63
CA LYS A 206 19.67 9.28 -18.89
C LYS A 206 20.77 9.43 -17.84
N ALA A 207 21.12 8.36 -17.13
CA ALA A 207 22.25 8.36 -16.20
C ALA A 207 23.59 8.66 -16.91
N LYS A 208 23.81 8.10 -18.12
CA LYS A 208 24.99 8.42 -18.96
C LYS A 208 24.99 9.86 -19.49
N GLU A 209 23.82 10.46 -19.67
CA GLU A 209 23.65 11.87 -20.06
C GLU A 209 23.86 12.84 -18.87
N GLY A 210 24.06 12.31 -17.64
CA GLY A 210 24.32 13.11 -16.43
C GLY A 210 23.08 13.44 -15.61
N VAL A 211 21.92 12.88 -15.95
CA VAL A 211 20.68 13.01 -15.15
C VAL A 211 20.84 12.26 -13.82
N ASP A 212 20.40 12.83 -12.70
CA ASP A 212 20.43 12.17 -11.39
C ASP A 212 19.32 11.12 -11.30
N VAL A 213 19.65 9.85 -11.61
CA VAL A 213 18.70 8.74 -11.59
C VAL A 213 18.82 7.98 -10.27
N ARG A 214 17.74 7.99 -9.48
CA ARG A 214 17.65 7.27 -8.19
C ARG A 214 16.50 6.27 -8.22
N LEU A 215 16.78 5.06 -7.75
CA LEU A 215 15.84 3.94 -7.69
C LEU A 215 15.77 3.37 -6.27
N ILE A 216 14.56 3.27 -5.73
CA ILE A 216 14.25 2.49 -4.51
C ILE A 216 13.29 1.35 -4.89
N TYR A 217 13.53 0.16 -4.36
CA TYR A 217 12.56 -0.93 -4.44
C TYR A 217 12.45 -1.69 -3.12
N ASP A 218 11.27 -2.27 -2.87
CA ASP A 218 11.05 -3.05 -1.64
C ASP A 218 11.73 -4.41 -1.71
N GLY A 219 12.46 -4.76 -0.66
CA GLY A 219 13.24 -6.00 -0.58
C GLY A 219 12.41 -7.27 -0.49
N PHE A 220 11.13 -7.20 -0.07
CA PHE A 220 10.20 -8.33 -0.05
C PHE A 220 9.37 -8.40 -1.33
N GLY A 221 8.85 -7.26 -1.80
CA GLY A 221 8.10 -7.17 -3.05
C GLY A 221 8.90 -7.69 -4.25
N CYS A 222 10.21 -7.42 -4.26
CA CYS A 222 11.12 -7.88 -5.31
C CYS A 222 11.87 -9.18 -4.98
N LEU A 223 11.52 -9.88 -3.89
CA LEU A 223 12.26 -11.07 -3.44
C LEU A 223 12.35 -12.19 -4.49
N THR A 224 11.28 -12.37 -5.27
CA THR A 224 11.15 -13.44 -6.26
C THR A 224 11.27 -12.96 -7.69
N THR A 225 11.21 -11.65 -7.91
CA THR A 225 11.12 -11.05 -9.24
C THR A 225 12.45 -10.50 -9.74
N LEU A 226 13.34 -10.11 -8.82
CA LEU A 226 14.67 -9.60 -9.17
C LEU A 226 15.80 -10.54 -8.73
N PRO A 227 16.94 -10.55 -9.46
CA PRO A 227 18.14 -11.28 -9.07
C PRO A 227 18.71 -10.82 -7.71
N TYR A 228 19.47 -11.70 -7.06
CA TYR A 228 20.22 -11.35 -5.87
C TYR A 228 21.25 -10.25 -6.17
N LYS A 229 21.34 -9.22 -5.30
CA LYS A 229 22.22 -8.05 -5.46
C LYS A 229 21.91 -7.20 -6.70
N TYR A 230 20.66 -7.12 -7.11
CA TYR A 230 20.22 -6.32 -8.24
C TYR A 230 20.55 -4.82 -8.08
N ASP A 231 20.51 -4.32 -6.86
CA ASP A 231 20.97 -2.96 -6.51
C ASP A 231 22.42 -2.69 -6.96
N GLN A 232 23.32 -3.67 -6.81
CA GLN A 232 24.72 -3.52 -7.26
C GLN A 232 24.83 -3.52 -8.79
N GLU A 233 23.96 -4.24 -9.48
CA GLU A 233 23.88 -4.21 -10.95
C GLU A 233 23.43 -2.83 -11.43
N MET A 234 22.39 -2.26 -10.83
CA MET A 234 21.90 -0.92 -11.17
C MET A 234 22.99 0.14 -10.97
N ARG A 235 23.73 0.08 -9.86
CA ARG A 235 24.86 1.02 -9.62
C ARG A 235 25.96 0.89 -10.67
N ARG A 236 26.26 -0.33 -11.19
CA ARG A 236 27.22 -0.51 -12.31
C ARG A 236 26.72 0.12 -13.61
N ARG A 237 25.39 0.23 -13.79
CA ARG A 237 24.75 0.90 -14.93
C ARG A 237 24.67 2.42 -14.77
N GLY A 238 25.19 2.98 -13.66
CA GLY A 238 25.16 4.42 -13.36
C GLY A 238 23.91 4.90 -12.62
N ILE A 239 22.99 3.99 -12.25
CA ILE A 239 21.75 4.30 -11.52
C ILE A 239 22.04 4.18 -10.03
N LYS A 240 21.79 5.24 -9.24
CA LYS A 240 21.84 5.18 -7.78
C LYS A 240 20.67 4.32 -7.30
N CYS A 241 20.94 3.18 -6.66
CA CYS A 241 19.90 2.22 -6.32
C CYS A 241 20.01 1.75 -4.88
N GLU A 242 18.88 1.78 -4.16
CA GLU A 242 18.78 1.32 -2.79
C GLU A 242 17.61 0.34 -2.62
N VAL A 243 17.67 -0.47 -1.54
CA VAL A 243 16.66 -1.49 -1.24
C VAL A 243 16.03 -1.19 0.10
N PHE A 244 14.74 -0.87 0.08
CA PHE A 244 13.99 -0.70 1.32
C PHE A 244 13.81 -2.04 2.03
N ASN A 245 14.11 -2.07 3.33
CA ASN A 245 13.89 -3.19 4.25
C ASN A 245 14.25 -4.55 3.62
N ARG A 246 15.51 -4.70 3.20
CA ARG A 246 16.05 -5.91 2.57
C ARG A 246 15.64 -7.16 3.36
N PHE A 247 14.98 -8.09 2.71
CA PHE A 247 14.49 -9.29 3.35
C PHE A 247 15.63 -10.13 3.94
N ARG A 248 15.52 -10.43 5.22
CA ARG A 248 16.41 -11.34 5.96
C ARG A 248 15.57 -12.48 6.53
N PRO A 249 15.99 -13.74 6.47
CA PRO A 249 15.24 -14.89 6.99
C PRO A 249 15.35 -14.96 8.52
N ILE A 250 14.94 -13.90 9.21
CA ILE A 250 14.92 -13.80 10.67
C ILE A 250 13.49 -13.43 11.06
N LEU A 251 12.93 -14.09 12.07
CA LEU A 251 11.66 -13.72 12.68
C LEU A 251 11.84 -12.34 13.35
N ASN A 252 11.58 -11.29 12.60
CA ASN A 252 11.67 -9.91 13.08
C ASN A 252 10.47 -9.11 12.58
N ILE A 253 9.87 -8.39 13.48
CA ILE A 253 8.73 -7.48 13.28
C ILE A 253 8.97 -6.43 12.18
N ILE A 254 10.18 -5.90 12.09
CA ILE A 254 10.59 -4.91 11.08
C ILE A 254 10.30 -5.40 9.65
N GLN A 255 10.24 -6.73 9.45
CA GLN A 255 9.92 -7.31 8.15
C GLN A 255 8.46 -7.12 7.72
N ASN A 256 7.54 -6.74 8.61
CA ASN A 256 6.13 -6.49 8.27
C ASN A 256 5.90 -5.11 7.64
N ASN A 257 6.74 -4.12 7.97
CA ASN A 257 6.63 -2.80 7.38
C ASN A 257 7.24 -2.83 5.98
N ARG A 258 6.44 -2.42 4.97
CA ARG A 258 6.81 -2.43 3.56
C ARG A 258 6.63 -1.06 2.94
N ASP A 259 7.46 -0.77 1.98
CA ASP A 259 7.27 0.37 1.10
C ASP A 259 6.38 -0.05 -0.06
N HIS A 260 5.08 0.25 0.08
CA HIS A 260 4.08 -0.12 -0.92
C HIS A 260 3.75 1.03 -1.88
N ARG A 261 4.48 2.14 -1.80
CA ARG A 261 4.33 3.29 -2.69
C ARG A 261 4.77 2.95 -4.11
N LYS A 262 4.25 3.69 -5.07
CA LYS A 262 4.62 3.65 -6.48
C LYS A 262 4.75 5.08 -6.94
N ILE A 263 5.97 5.58 -6.89
CA ILE A 263 6.29 6.97 -7.19
C ILE A 263 7.28 7.01 -8.34
N CYS A 264 6.95 7.77 -9.39
CA CYS A 264 7.91 8.18 -10.39
C CYS A 264 7.86 9.70 -10.52
N VAL A 265 8.96 10.38 -10.24
CA VAL A 265 9.11 11.83 -10.38
C VAL A 265 10.16 12.12 -11.43
N ILE A 266 9.84 13.04 -12.34
CA ILE A 266 10.68 13.46 -13.44
C ILE A 266 10.85 14.98 -13.36
N ASP A 267 12.07 15.44 -13.15
CA ASP A 267 12.48 16.84 -13.08
C ASP A 267 11.66 17.70 -12.08
N GLY A 268 10.96 17.07 -11.11
CA GLY A 268 10.07 17.75 -10.16
C GLY A 268 8.83 18.38 -10.81
N TRP A 269 8.61 18.12 -12.09
CA TRP A 269 7.51 18.63 -12.89
C TRP A 269 6.42 17.59 -13.12
N THR A 270 6.81 16.38 -13.54
CA THR A 270 5.88 15.29 -13.81
C THR A 270 6.00 14.23 -12.71
N GLY A 271 4.88 13.80 -12.16
CA GLY A 271 4.79 12.76 -11.15
C GLY A 271 3.73 11.72 -11.49
N PHE A 272 4.06 10.45 -11.35
CA PHE A 272 3.11 9.33 -11.49
C PHE A 272 2.97 8.58 -10.17
N THR A 273 1.73 8.26 -9.80
CA THR A 273 1.41 7.33 -8.72
C THR A 273 0.12 6.54 -9.02
N GLY A 274 -0.21 5.58 -8.18
CA GLY A 274 -1.39 4.72 -8.29
C GLY A 274 -1.08 3.26 -7.94
N GLY A 275 -1.92 2.33 -8.37
CA GLY A 275 -1.77 0.92 -8.01
C GLY A 275 -0.71 0.14 -8.80
N ILE A 276 -0.22 0.69 -9.92
CA ILE A 276 0.62 0.02 -10.92
C ILE A 276 2.05 -0.20 -10.43
N ASN A 277 2.52 -1.45 -10.45
CA ASN A 277 3.93 -1.79 -10.28
C ASN A 277 4.64 -1.93 -11.64
N LEU A 278 5.98 -2.03 -11.64
CA LEU A 278 6.78 -2.19 -12.86
C LEU A 278 6.88 -3.67 -13.27
N ALA A 279 5.78 -4.21 -13.84
CA ALA A 279 5.71 -5.57 -14.32
C ALA A 279 4.67 -5.72 -15.43
N ASP A 280 4.90 -6.65 -16.35
CA ASP A 280 4.12 -6.82 -17.58
C ASP A 280 2.64 -7.15 -17.38
N GLU A 281 2.27 -7.73 -16.25
CA GLU A 281 0.85 -7.94 -15.92
C GLU A 281 0.08 -6.64 -15.73
N TYR A 282 0.71 -5.57 -15.26
CA TYR A 282 0.06 -4.26 -15.03
C TYR A 282 -0.23 -3.47 -16.32
N ILE A 283 0.45 -3.84 -17.41
CA ILE A 283 0.22 -3.28 -18.76
C ILE A 283 -0.37 -4.34 -19.70
N ASN A 284 -1.00 -5.38 -19.18
CA ASN A 284 -1.67 -6.48 -19.87
C ASN A 284 -0.83 -7.22 -20.95
N GLN A 285 0.48 -7.01 -20.97
CA GLN A 285 1.40 -7.76 -21.85
C GLN A 285 1.63 -9.20 -21.35
N ARG A 286 1.29 -9.46 -20.09
CA ARG A 286 1.33 -10.79 -19.49
C ARG A 286 0.01 -11.12 -18.81
N LYS A 287 -0.71 -12.11 -19.32
CA LYS A 287 -1.96 -12.57 -18.70
C LYS A 287 -1.66 -13.45 -17.47
N ARG A 288 -1.97 -12.94 -16.27
CA ARG A 288 -1.75 -13.66 -15.00
C ARG A 288 -3.05 -14.07 -14.32
N PHE A 289 -3.99 -13.14 -14.15
CA PHE A 289 -5.31 -13.33 -13.54
C PHE A 289 -6.43 -12.72 -14.40
N GLY A 290 -6.39 -12.92 -15.72
CA GLY A 290 -7.28 -12.25 -16.65
C GLY A 290 -6.77 -10.86 -17.02
N HIS A 291 -7.68 -9.94 -17.34
CA HIS A 291 -7.39 -8.54 -17.57
C HIS A 291 -7.03 -7.87 -16.25
N TRP A 292 -5.92 -7.12 -16.23
CA TRP A 292 -5.45 -6.40 -15.05
C TRP A 292 -5.97 -4.96 -15.11
N LYS A 293 -6.90 -4.63 -14.23
CA LYS A 293 -7.48 -3.29 -14.10
C LYS A 293 -6.83 -2.58 -12.92
N ASP A 294 -6.01 -1.57 -13.21
CA ASP A 294 -5.39 -0.74 -12.19
C ASP A 294 -5.32 0.71 -12.65
N THR A 295 -5.40 1.65 -11.74
CA THR A 295 -5.62 3.05 -12.06
C THR A 295 -4.48 3.92 -11.54
N PRO A 296 -3.65 4.49 -12.42
CA PRO A 296 -2.67 5.51 -12.07
C PRO A 296 -3.19 6.91 -12.37
N VAL A 297 -2.53 7.87 -11.75
CA VAL A 297 -2.68 9.30 -12.02
C VAL A 297 -1.31 9.90 -12.34
N MET A 298 -1.24 10.71 -13.39
CA MET A 298 -0.12 11.59 -13.66
C MET A 298 -0.47 13.00 -13.17
N MET A 299 0.49 13.67 -12.59
CA MET A 299 0.40 15.07 -12.20
C MET A 299 1.52 15.87 -12.86
N GLN A 300 1.21 17.11 -13.22
CA GLN A 300 2.21 18.05 -13.70
C GLN A 300 2.02 19.40 -12.99
N GLY A 301 3.07 19.86 -12.30
CA GLY A 301 3.04 21.12 -11.59
C GLY A 301 3.58 21.05 -10.16
N GLU A 302 3.21 22.06 -9.35
CA GLU A 302 3.76 22.26 -8.00
C GLU A 302 3.46 21.08 -7.05
N GLY A 303 2.32 20.40 -7.20
CA GLY A 303 1.95 19.26 -6.36
C GLY A 303 2.91 18.06 -6.46
N VAL A 304 3.69 17.97 -7.54
CA VAL A 304 4.74 16.95 -7.69
C VAL A 304 5.85 17.12 -6.65
N TRP A 305 5.98 18.31 -6.07
CA TRP A 305 6.90 18.56 -4.96
C TRP A 305 6.63 17.65 -3.76
N ASN A 306 5.37 17.41 -3.42
CA ASN A 306 5.04 16.51 -2.33
C ASN A 306 5.60 15.09 -2.60
N MET A 307 5.46 14.59 -3.82
CA MET A 307 6.01 13.27 -4.22
C MET A 307 7.55 13.27 -4.21
N THR A 308 8.16 14.35 -4.64
CA THR A 308 9.62 14.54 -4.60
C THR A 308 10.13 14.47 -3.16
N ALA A 309 9.46 15.18 -2.23
CA ALA A 309 9.79 15.15 -0.82
C ALA A 309 9.57 13.75 -0.20
N MET A 310 8.48 13.05 -0.54
CA MET A 310 8.25 11.66 -0.11
C MET A 310 9.41 10.75 -0.49
N PHE A 311 9.87 10.85 -1.74
CA PHE A 311 11.02 10.09 -2.22
C PHE A 311 12.31 10.45 -1.47
N LEU A 312 12.58 11.75 -1.27
CA LEU A 312 13.79 12.21 -0.58
C LEU A 312 13.83 11.74 0.89
N TYR A 313 12.71 11.77 1.59
CA TYR A 313 12.61 11.19 2.94
C TYR A 313 12.94 9.70 2.94
N MET A 314 12.35 8.93 2.03
CA MET A 314 12.65 7.50 1.94
C MET A 314 14.09 7.25 1.54
N TRP A 315 14.65 8.07 0.63
CA TRP A 315 16.07 8.00 0.26
C TRP A 315 16.97 8.20 1.48
N GLY A 316 16.71 9.22 2.30
CA GLY A 316 17.43 9.45 3.56
C GLY A 316 17.34 8.27 4.53
N ILE A 317 16.13 7.68 4.68
CA ILE A 317 15.92 6.50 5.52
C ILE A 317 16.76 5.30 5.06
N VAL A 318 16.74 4.97 3.76
CA VAL A 318 17.40 3.75 3.25
C VAL A 318 18.91 3.89 3.16
N THR A 319 19.41 5.09 2.85
CA THR A 319 20.83 5.39 2.81
C THR A 319 21.42 5.70 4.19
N ARG A 320 20.55 6.04 5.16
CA ARG A 320 20.93 6.54 6.50
C ARG A 320 21.79 7.80 6.41
N THR A 321 21.50 8.65 5.45
CA THR A 321 22.17 9.93 5.26
C THR A 321 21.20 11.06 5.54
N ASP A 322 21.75 12.19 5.95
CA ASP A 322 20.98 13.42 6.01
C ASP A 322 20.76 13.95 4.59
N THR A 323 19.50 13.96 4.18
CA THR A 323 19.05 14.47 2.87
C THR A 323 18.46 15.86 2.96
N SER A 324 18.41 16.48 4.15
CA SER A 324 17.85 17.83 4.34
C SER A 324 18.52 18.87 3.45
N LEU A 325 19.84 18.79 3.31
CA LEU A 325 20.62 19.66 2.43
C LEU A 325 20.32 19.48 0.94
N ASP A 326 19.77 18.34 0.54
CA ASP A 326 19.44 18.04 -0.86
C ASP A 326 18.11 18.70 -1.29
N PHE A 327 17.18 18.96 -0.37
CA PHE A 327 15.82 19.46 -0.68
C PHE A 327 15.85 20.70 -1.57
N GLY A 328 16.68 21.70 -1.24
CA GLY A 328 16.82 22.92 -2.03
C GLY A 328 17.28 22.70 -3.48
N ASN A 329 17.84 21.53 -3.81
CA ASN A 329 18.26 21.19 -5.17
C ASN A 329 17.09 20.71 -6.05
N TYR A 330 15.99 20.29 -5.46
CA TYR A 330 14.87 19.64 -6.16
C TYR A 330 13.56 20.43 -6.07
N VAL A 331 13.56 21.63 -5.47
CA VAL A 331 12.35 22.49 -5.42
C VAL A 331 11.86 22.81 -6.84
N PRO A 332 10.53 22.83 -7.10
CA PRO A 332 9.96 22.94 -8.44
C PRO A 332 10.48 24.16 -9.23
N HIS A 333 10.46 25.34 -8.61
CA HIS A 333 10.81 26.60 -9.26
C HIS A 333 12.30 26.72 -9.66
N ARG A 334 13.16 25.82 -9.20
CA ARG A 334 14.57 25.79 -9.64
C ARG A 334 14.71 25.43 -11.11
N TRP A 335 13.87 24.52 -11.57
CA TRP A 335 13.92 23.96 -12.92
C TRP A 335 12.78 24.43 -13.83
N HIS A 336 11.68 24.89 -13.22
CA HIS A 336 10.45 25.32 -13.88
C HIS A 336 10.04 26.70 -13.35
N PRO A 337 10.62 27.79 -13.89
CA PRO A 337 10.37 29.15 -13.37
C PRO A 337 9.01 29.73 -13.76
N ASN A 338 8.27 29.10 -14.69
CA ASN A 338 6.98 29.57 -15.13
C ASN A 338 5.86 29.08 -14.18
N GLU A 339 4.76 29.84 -14.13
CA GLU A 339 3.55 29.41 -13.44
C GLU A 339 2.96 28.18 -14.13
N PHE A 340 2.53 27.21 -13.31
CA PHE A 340 1.87 26.01 -13.78
C PHE A 340 0.37 26.24 -13.95
N PRO A 341 -0.24 25.76 -15.03
CA PRO A 341 -1.69 25.72 -15.11
C PRO A 341 -2.22 24.74 -14.08
N GLY A 342 -3.37 25.04 -13.51
CA GLY A 342 -4.03 24.16 -12.55
C GLY A 342 -5.54 24.19 -12.73
N ASN A 343 -6.20 23.11 -12.33
CA ASN A 343 -7.63 22.99 -12.29
C ASN A 343 -8.04 22.39 -10.95
N GLY A 344 -8.62 23.20 -10.06
CA GLY A 344 -8.97 22.78 -8.72
C GLY A 344 -7.77 22.60 -7.79
N TYR A 345 -7.85 21.65 -6.87
CA TYR A 345 -6.88 21.43 -5.80
C TYR A 345 -6.36 19.99 -5.84
N VAL A 346 -5.06 19.85 -5.66
CA VAL A 346 -4.36 18.54 -5.64
C VAL A 346 -3.47 18.50 -4.40
N GLN A 347 -3.53 17.40 -3.65
CA GLN A 347 -2.73 17.19 -2.45
C GLN A 347 -2.21 15.75 -2.39
N PRO A 348 -1.06 15.46 -2.99
CA PRO A 348 -0.37 14.21 -2.76
C PRO A 348 0.02 14.10 -1.29
N PHE A 349 -0.27 12.95 -0.68
CA PHE A 349 0.02 12.67 0.72
C PHE A 349 0.54 11.25 0.89
N CYS A 350 1.26 11.00 1.99
CA CYS A 350 1.64 9.63 2.35
C CYS A 350 1.07 9.23 3.71
N ASP A 351 0.98 7.93 3.91
CA ASP A 351 0.78 7.28 5.18
C ASP A 351 2.06 6.55 5.59
N SER A 352 2.35 6.54 6.88
CA SER A 352 3.61 6.01 7.41
C SER A 352 3.39 5.18 8.67
N PRO A 353 3.97 3.98 8.76
CA PRO A 353 3.91 3.18 9.99
C PRO A 353 4.89 3.67 11.06
N LEU A 354 5.55 4.82 10.87
CA LEU A 354 6.52 5.41 11.81
C LEU A 354 5.90 6.31 12.86
N ASP A 355 4.64 6.68 12.69
CA ASP A 355 3.87 7.48 13.64
C ASP A 355 2.62 6.73 14.13
N ASP A 356 1.82 7.36 14.98
CA ASP A 356 0.59 6.76 15.53
C ASP A 356 -0.67 7.22 14.77
N GLU A 357 -0.53 7.98 13.66
CA GLU A 357 -1.65 8.50 12.88
C GLU A 357 -1.89 7.63 11.64
N ILE A 358 -3.14 7.33 11.35
CA ILE A 358 -3.58 6.50 10.22
C ILE A 358 -4.17 7.43 9.15
N VAL A 359 -3.29 8.18 8.48
CA VAL A 359 -3.71 9.26 7.58
C VAL A 359 -4.57 8.72 6.45
N GLY A 360 -4.17 7.61 5.83
CA GLY A 360 -4.88 7.02 4.70
C GLY A 360 -6.32 6.63 5.04
N GLU A 361 -6.52 5.93 6.15
CA GLU A 361 -7.85 5.54 6.61
C GLU A 361 -8.70 6.75 6.97
N ASN A 362 -8.12 7.71 7.69
CA ASN A 362 -8.81 8.92 8.11
C ASN A 362 -9.24 9.80 6.93
N VAL A 363 -8.45 9.85 5.85
CA VAL A 363 -8.84 10.52 4.59
C VAL A 363 -10.08 9.84 4.00
N TYR A 364 -10.09 8.52 3.92
CA TYR A 364 -11.25 7.76 3.41
C TYR A 364 -12.48 7.92 4.29
N LEU A 365 -12.34 7.83 5.62
CA LEU A 365 -13.42 8.07 6.59
C LEU A 365 -13.99 9.48 6.46
N ASN A 366 -13.14 10.48 6.26
CA ASN A 366 -13.57 11.85 6.03
C ASN A 366 -14.44 11.99 4.76
N ILE A 367 -14.04 11.35 3.66
CA ILE A 367 -14.82 11.35 2.41
C ILE A 367 -16.17 10.68 2.62
N ILE A 368 -16.20 9.47 3.19
CA ILE A 368 -17.43 8.69 3.41
C ILE A 368 -18.41 9.44 4.32
N ASN A 369 -17.92 10.02 5.44
CA ASN A 369 -18.75 10.74 6.41
C ASN A 369 -19.31 12.07 5.89
N ARG A 370 -18.77 12.60 4.77
CA ARG A 370 -19.22 13.84 4.14
C ARG A 370 -20.03 13.63 2.87
N ALA A 371 -20.09 12.39 2.38
CA ALA A 371 -20.88 12.02 1.21
C ALA A 371 -22.36 12.38 1.38
N LYS A 372 -22.95 12.98 0.36
CA LYS A 372 -24.36 13.38 0.33
C LYS A 372 -25.18 12.59 -0.67
N ASN A 373 -24.62 12.29 -1.83
CA ASN A 373 -25.31 11.60 -2.90
C ASN A 373 -24.72 10.20 -3.13
N TYR A 374 -23.40 10.11 -3.30
CA TYR A 374 -22.75 8.84 -3.58
C TYR A 374 -21.29 8.81 -3.12
N VAL A 375 -20.79 7.59 -2.87
CA VAL A 375 -19.36 7.27 -2.79
C VAL A 375 -19.11 5.95 -3.51
N TYR A 376 -18.18 5.97 -4.49
CA TYR A 376 -17.78 4.80 -5.27
C TYR A 376 -16.34 4.45 -4.96
N ILE A 377 -16.08 3.17 -4.73
CA ILE A 377 -14.80 2.67 -4.21
C ILE A 377 -14.34 1.48 -5.03
N CYS A 378 -13.11 1.54 -5.55
CA CYS A 378 -12.38 0.38 -6.06
C CYS A 378 -11.32 -0.06 -5.05
N THR A 379 -11.28 -1.35 -4.73
CA THR A 379 -10.22 -1.92 -3.89
C THR A 379 -9.99 -3.41 -4.21
N PRO A 380 -8.72 -3.87 -4.29
CA PRO A 380 -8.44 -5.29 -4.50
C PRO A 380 -8.75 -6.15 -3.26
N TYR A 381 -8.71 -5.55 -2.07
CA TYR A 381 -8.95 -6.22 -0.81
C TYR A 381 -9.91 -5.40 0.05
N LEU A 382 -10.96 -6.04 0.55
CA LEU A 382 -11.96 -5.43 1.44
C LEU A 382 -11.90 -6.14 2.80
N ILE A 383 -10.91 -5.77 3.60
CA ILE A 383 -10.63 -6.37 4.92
C ILE A 383 -10.54 -5.23 5.93
N ILE A 384 -11.69 -4.61 6.16
CA ILE A 384 -11.85 -3.36 6.89
C ILE A 384 -12.04 -3.58 8.39
N ASP A 385 -11.68 -2.57 9.15
CA ASP A 385 -11.93 -2.54 10.58
C ASP A 385 -13.38 -2.12 10.93
N ASN A 386 -13.64 -1.92 12.22
CA ASN A 386 -14.99 -1.58 12.67
C ASN A 386 -15.37 -0.13 12.34
N GLU A 387 -14.43 0.77 12.34
CA GLU A 387 -14.60 2.20 12.05
C GLU A 387 -15.03 2.39 10.59
N MET A 388 -14.30 1.80 9.66
CA MET A 388 -14.62 1.82 8.23
C MET A 388 -15.94 1.10 7.93
N MET A 389 -16.18 -0.07 8.54
CA MET A 389 -17.44 -0.80 8.45
C MET A 389 -18.62 0.06 8.89
N THR A 390 -18.48 0.75 10.01
CA THR A 390 -19.55 1.60 10.57
C THR A 390 -19.82 2.79 9.67
N ALA A 391 -18.78 3.46 9.16
CA ALA A 391 -18.91 4.60 8.26
C ALA A 391 -19.65 4.24 6.97
N LEU A 392 -19.25 3.15 6.30
CA LEU A 392 -19.87 2.66 5.07
C LEU A 392 -21.35 2.28 5.29
N CYS A 393 -21.62 1.52 6.37
CA CYS A 393 -22.99 1.13 6.72
C CYS A 393 -23.87 2.34 7.07
N LEU A 394 -23.33 3.33 7.79
CA LEU A 394 -24.07 4.54 8.17
C LEU A 394 -24.39 5.38 6.94
N ALA A 395 -23.42 5.61 6.05
CA ALA A 395 -23.63 6.34 4.81
C ALA A 395 -24.75 5.71 3.97
N ALA A 396 -24.69 4.39 3.74
CA ALA A 396 -25.72 3.68 2.97
C ALA A 396 -27.10 3.76 3.63
N LYS A 397 -27.21 3.56 4.95
CA LYS A 397 -28.47 3.69 5.71
C LYS A 397 -29.01 5.12 5.72
N SER A 398 -28.16 6.12 5.54
CA SER A 398 -28.55 7.52 5.46
C SER A 398 -29.00 7.93 4.05
N GLY A 399 -28.99 7.00 3.08
CA GLY A 399 -29.46 7.23 1.71
C GLY A 399 -28.37 7.57 0.70
N VAL A 400 -27.10 7.53 1.09
CA VAL A 400 -25.95 7.69 0.16
C VAL A 400 -25.82 6.43 -0.69
N ASP A 401 -25.64 6.57 -2.01
CA ASP A 401 -25.36 5.45 -2.92
C ASP A 401 -23.91 4.99 -2.75
N VAL A 402 -23.69 4.02 -1.85
CA VAL A 402 -22.37 3.44 -1.59
C VAL A 402 -22.15 2.23 -2.47
N ARG A 403 -21.16 2.29 -3.36
CA ARG A 403 -20.79 1.17 -4.25
C ARG A 403 -19.33 0.79 -4.06
N ILE A 404 -19.08 -0.51 -3.93
CA ILE A 404 -17.72 -1.06 -3.79
C ILE A 404 -17.48 -2.09 -4.88
N MET A 405 -16.39 -1.94 -5.60
CA MET A 405 -15.95 -2.86 -6.63
C MET A 405 -14.71 -3.62 -6.14
N THR A 406 -14.74 -4.95 -6.25
CA THR A 406 -13.67 -5.87 -5.86
C THR A 406 -13.35 -6.82 -7.01
N PRO A 407 -12.21 -7.55 -7.00
CA PRO A 407 -11.89 -8.53 -8.04
C PRO A 407 -12.88 -9.70 -8.05
N GLY A 408 -13.29 -10.16 -9.24
CA GLY A 408 -13.97 -11.45 -9.42
C GLY A 408 -13.00 -12.62 -9.53
N ILE A 409 -11.80 -12.38 -10.07
CA ILE A 409 -10.71 -13.37 -10.15
C ILE A 409 -9.61 -12.95 -9.16
N PRO A 410 -9.41 -13.68 -8.05
CA PRO A 410 -8.46 -13.28 -7.02
C PRO A 410 -7.02 -13.69 -7.34
N ASP A 411 -6.06 -12.89 -6.84
CA ASP A 411 -4.63 -13.25 -6.79
C ASP A 411 -4.32 -14.24 -5.66
N LYS A 412 -5.04 -14.13 -4.52
CA LYS A 412 -4.88 -14.95 -3.31
C LYS A 412 -6.23 -15.43 -2.80
N LYS A 413 -6.50 -16.73 -2.95
CA LYS A 413 -7.80 -17.34 -2.58
C LYS A 413 -8.20 -17.11 -1.13
N MET A 414 -7.26 -17.18 -0.17
CA MET A 414 -7.56 -16.98 1.26
C MET A 414 -7.94 -15.54 1.58
N VAL A 415 -7.24 -14.57 0.99
CA VAL A 415 -7.53 -13.13 1.12
C VAL A 415 -8.90 -12.82 0.50
N PHE A 416 -9.22 -13.43 -0.63
CA PHE A 416 -10.52 -13.28 -1.26
C PHE A 416 -11.68 -13.87 -0.42
N LEU A 417 -11.48 -15.05 0.17
CA LEU A 417 -12.44 -15.61 1.11
C LEU A 417 -12.69 -14.69 2.30
N LEU A 418 -11.62 -14.05 2.80
CA LEU A 418 -11.71 -13.08 3.88
C LEU A 418 -12.46 -11.82 3.43
N THR A 419 -12.12 -11.23 2.26
CA THR A 419 -12.85 -10.12 1.65
C THR A 419 -14.35 -10.40 1.59
N GLN A 420 -14.75 -11.56 1.05
CA GLN A 420 -16.14 -11.95 0.94
C GLN A 420 -16.86 -12.16 2.28
N SER A 421 -16.13 -12.31 3.39
CA SER A 421 -16.72 -12.40 4.72
C SER A 421 -17.32 -11.07 5.22
N TYR A 422 -16.88 -9.94 4.64
CA TYR A 422 -17.39 -8.60 4.97
C TYR A 422 -18.65 -8.24 4.19
N TYR A 423 -18.92 -8.89 3.06
CA TYR A 423 -20.04 -8.56 2.17
C TYR A 423 -21.39 -8.56 2.85
N LYS A 424 -21.69 -9.60 3.62
CA LYS A 424 -23.01 -9.77 4.23
C LYS A 424 -23.45 -8.55 5.05
N GLN A 425 -22.58 -8.05 5.92
CA GLN A 425 -22.89 -6.91 6.80
C GLN A 425 -23.07 -5.62 6.02
N LEU A 426 -22.27 -5.40 4.98
CA LEU A 426 -22.37 -4.25 4.09
C LEU A 426 -23.66 -4.28 3.27
N LEU A 427 -23.99 -5.43 2.67
CA LEU A 427 -25.21 -5.62 1.89
C LEU A 427 -26.47 -5.46 2.75
N GLU A 428 -26.49 -5.97 3.99
CA GLU A 428 -27.59 -5.77 4.95
C GLU A 428 -27.81 -4.28 5.30
N ALA A 429 -26.77 -3.45 5.19
CA ALA A 429 -26.84 -2.02 5.40
C ALA A 429 -27.27 -1.21 4.15
N GLY A 430 -27.32 -1.86 2.97
CA GLY A 430 -27.67 -1.22 1.71
C GLY A 430 -26.46 -0.81 0.83
N VAL A 431 -25.24 -1.15 1.23
CA VAL A 431 -24.05 -1.00 0.37
C VAL A 431 -24.16 -1.96 -0.81
N LYS A 432 -23.85 -1.48 -2.02
CA LYS A 432 -23.85 -2.29 -3.24
C LYS A 432 -22.45 -2.79 -3.52
N ILE A 433 -22.30 -4.10 -3.74
CA ILE A 433 -20.99 -4.74 -3.98
C ILE A 433 -20.99 -5.38 -5.36
N TYR A 434 -19.89 -5.22 -6.08
CA TYR A 434 -19.70 -5.70 -7.44
C TYR A 434 -18.36 -6.43 -7.56
N GLU A 435 -18.35 -7.59 -8.23
CA GLU A 435 -17.12 -8.35 -8.52
C GLU A 435 -16.78 -8.24 -10.01
N TYR A 436 -15.60 -7.66 -10.32
CA TYR A 436 -15.09 -7.45 -11.68
C TYR A 436 -14.73 -8.77 -12.34
N GLN A 437 -15.41 -9.16 -13.41
CA GLN A 437 -15.31 -10.48 -14.01
C GLN A 437 -14.16 -10.68 -15.00
N PRO A 438 -13.71 -9.68 -15.80
CA PRO A 438 -12.68 -9.91 -16.81
C PRO A 438 -11.32 -10.32 -16.25
N GLY A 439 -11.06 -10.05 -14.96
CA GLY A 439 -9.78 -10.35 -14.37
C GLY A 439 -9.58 -9.85 -12.95
N PHE A 440 -8.37 -9.35 -12.68
CA PHE A 440 -7.99 -8.84 -11.37
C PHE A 440 -8.12 -7.32 -11.31
N LEU A 441 -9.05 -6.83 -10.53
CA LEU A 441 -9.17 -5.42 -10.19
C LEU A 441 -8.14 -5.09 -9.11
N HIS A 442 -7.18 -4.24 -9.43
CA HIS A 442 -6.15 -3.80 -8.47
C HIS A 442 -6.17 -2.28 -8.23
N ALA A 443 -7.15 -1.57 -8.79
CA ALA A 443 -7.37 -0.13 -8.56
C ALA A 443 -7.65 0.19 -7.09
N LYS A 444 -7.16 1.33 -6.62
CA LYS A 444 -7.45 1.92 -5.32
C LYS A 444 -7.88 3.35 -5.56
N SER A 445 -9.18 3.51 -5.73
CA SER A 445 -9.77 4.82 -6.00
C SER A 445 -11.04 5.04 -5.19
N PHE A 446 -11.23 6.28 -4.78
CA PHE A 446 -12.44 6.80 -4.16
C PHE A 446 -12.93 7.99 -4.96
N VAL A 447 -14.21 8.05 -5.25
CA VAL A 447 -14.85 9.24 -5.81
C VAL A 447 -16.18 9.50 -5.11
N CYS A 448 -16.43 10.76 -4.79
CA CYS A 448 -17.60 11.17 -4.01
C CYS A 448 -18.19 12.48 -4.56
N ASP A 449 -19.50 12.44 -4.82
CA ASP A 449 -20.36 13.60 -5.12
C ASP A 449 -19.87 14.51 -6.28
N ASP A 450 -19.10 13.99 -7.24
CA ASP A 450 -18.43 14.75 -8.32
C ASP A 450 -17.49 15.87 -7.81
N LYS A 451 -17.05 15.81 -6.56
CA LYS A 451 -16.31 16.90 -5.90
C LYS A 451 -14.95 16.53 -5.40
N VAL A 452 -14.82 15.33 -4.83
CA VAL A 452 -13.58 14.85 -4.22
C VAL A 452 -13.27 13.45 -4.71
N GLY A 453 -11.99 13.22 -4.99
CA GLY A 453 -11.46 11.92 -5.38
C GLY A 453 -10.12 11.64 -4.74
N VAL A 454 -9.81 10.36 -4.60
CA VAL A 454 -8.47 9.88 -4.19
C VAL A 454 -8.08 8.72 -5.11
N VAL A 455 -6.86 8.79 -5.64
CA VAL A 455 -6.20 7.67 -6.34
C VAL A 455 -4.85 7.45 -5.68
N GLY A 456 -4.46 6.20 -5.48
CA GLY A 456 -3.17 5.93 -4.84
C GLY A 456 -2.87 4.45 -4.67
N THR A 457 -2.08 4.16 -3.66
CA THR A 457 -1.58 2.81 -3.36
C THR A 457 -2.34 2.12 -2.24
N ILE A 458 -3.16 2.87 -1.46
CA ILE A 458 -3.77 2.47 -0.20
C ILE A 458 -4.95 1.52 -0.43
N ASN A 459 -4.78 0.23 -0.09
CA ASN A 459 -5.87 -0.75 -0.10
C ASN A 459 -6.75 -0.62 1.15
N LEU A 460 -7.97 -1.14 1.08
CA LEU A 460 -8.83 -1.31 2.26
C LEU A 460 -8.51 -2.65 2.99
N ASP A 461 -7.27 -2.77 3.47
CA ASP A 461 -6.86 -3.89 4.31
C ASP A 461 -5.89 -3.44 5.42
N TYR A 462 -5.80 -4.24 6.50
CA TYR A 462 -5.00 -3.89 7.70
C TYR A 462 -3.52 -3.66 7.41
N ARG A 463 -2.93 -4.34 6.42
CA ARG A 463 -1.51 -4.13 6.10
C ARG A 463 -1.29 -2.76 5.49
N SER A 464 -2.14 -2.40 4.53
CA SER A 464 -2.09 -1.12 3.86
C SER A 464 -2.35 0.03 4.84
N LEU A 465 -3.40 -0.09 5.66
CA LEU A 465 -3.84 0.97 6.55
C LEU A 465 -2.95 1.15 7.81
N TYR A 466 -2.17 0.13 8.23
CA TYR A 466 -1.47 0.18 9.52
C TYR A 466 0.01 -0.17 9.49
N LEU A 467 0.51 -0.82 8.42
CA LEU A 467 1.84 -1.42 8.43
C LEU A 467 2.75 -0.97 7.28
N HIS A 468 2.18 -0.43 6.21
CA HIS A 468 2.94 -0.05 5.02
C HIS A 468 3.16 1.46 4.94
N PHE A 469 4.23 1.84 4.24
CA PHE A 469 4.30 3.17 3.66
C PHE A 469 3.42 3.14 2.42
N GLU A 470 2.47 4.05 2.35
CA GLU A 470 1.52 4.20 1.25
C GLU A 470 1.50 5.66 0.78
N ASP A 471 0.99 5.90 -0.41
CA ASP A 471 0.72 7.24 -0.91
C ASP A 471 -0.62 7.33 -1.63
N GLY A 472 -1.14 8.54 -1.70
CA GLY A 472 -2.36 8.85 -2.42
C GLY A 472 -2.39 10.31 -2.84
N VAL A 473 -3.24 10.60 -3.80
CA VAL A 473 -3.50 11.96 -4.28
C VAL A 473 -4.95 12.31 -3.95
N TRP A 474 -5.13 13.20 -2.99
CA TRP A 474 -6.42 13.80 -2.72
C TRP A 474 -6.65 14.95 -3.70
N MET A 475 -7.82 14.98 -4.34
CA MET A 475 -8.21 15.96 -5.35
C MET A 475 -9.58 16.56 -5.02
N TYR A 476 -9.71 17.87 -5.18
CA TYR A 476 -10.97 18.57 -5.01
C TYR A 476 -11.19 19.58 -6.14
N LYS A 477 -12.42 19.61 -6.72
CA LYS A 477 -12.77 20.45 -7.87
C LYS A 477 -11.80 20.29 -9.07
N ASN A 478 -11.29 19.10 -9.27
CA ASN A 478 -10.42 18.76 -10.40
C ASN A 478 -11.20 17.91 -11.41
N ASP A 479 -11.02 18.15 -12.69
CA ASP A 479 -11.78 17.47 -13.76
C ASP A 479 -11.58 15.96 -13.76
N VAL A 480 -10.41 15.49 -13.35
CA VAL A 480 -10.08 14.06 -13.17
C VAL A 480 -11.07 13.32 -12.25
N ILE A 481 -11.75 14.02 -11.34
CA ILE A 481 -12.76 13.39 -10.46
C ILE A 481 -13.92 12.82 -11.28
N LEU A 482 -14.29 13.50 -12.36
CA LEU A 482 -15.33 13.01 -13.28
C LEU A 482 -14.84 11.80 -14.08
N ASP A 483 -13.57 11.79 -14.49
CA ASP A 483 -12.98 10.64 -15.19
C ASP A 483 -12.95 9.39 -14.29
N ILE A 484 -12.63 9.55 -13.00
CA ILE A 484 -12.67 8.45 -12.01
C ILE A 484 -14.10 7.92 -11.84
N ARG A 485 -15.11 8.79 -11.77
CA ARG A 485 -16.53 8.42 -11.69
C ARG A 485 -16.98 7.67 -12.93
N ASP A 486 -16.64 8.18 -14.08
CA ASP A 486 -17.07 7.65 -15.37
C ASP A 486 -16.41 6.28 -15.62
N ASP A 487 -15.11 6.14 -15.36
CA ASP A 487 -14.42 4.85 -15.37
C ASP A 487 -15.05 3.82 -14.42
N PHE A 488 -15.40 4.23 -13.19
CA PHE A 488 -16.12 3.35 -12.27
C PHE A 488 -17.44 2.89 -12.85
N THR A 489 -18.20 3.81 -13.42
CA THR A 489 -19.54 3.53 -13.98
C THR A 489 -19.47 2.63 -15.21
N GLU A 490 -18.53 2.89 -16.12
CA GLU A 490 -18.27 2.04 -17.29
C GLU A 490 -17.80 0.64 -16.89
N THR A 491 -16.93 0.57 -15.88
CA THR A 491 -16.41 -0.71 -15.38
C THR A 491 -17.51 -1.58 -14.74
N LEU A 492 -18.59 -0.99 -14.20
CA LEU A 492 -19.73 -1.74 -13.66
C LEU A 492 -20.40 -2.64 -14.71
N GLU A 493 -20.34 -2.32 -15.99
CA GLU A 493 -20.90 -3.13 -17.08
C GLU A 493 -20.22 -4.52 -17.18
N TYR A 494 -19.00 -4.62 -16.67
CA TYR A 494 -18.20 -5.85 -16.63
C TYR A 494 -18.20 -6.56 -15.28
N CYS A 495 -19.07 -6.12 -14.36
CA CYS A 495 -19.10 -6.63 -12.99
C CYS A 495 -20.39 -7.42 -12.69
N ASP A 496 -20.27 -8.48 -11.91
CA ASP A 496 -21.43 -9.17 -11.34
C ASP A 496 -21.86 -8.49 -10.03
N PRO A 497 -23.13 -8.08 -9.90
CA PRO A 497 -23.65 -7.58 -8.64
C PRO A 497 -23.77 -8.73 -7.61
N ILE A 498 -23.32 -8.48 -6.40
CA ILE A 498 -23.39 -9.45 -5.30
C ILE A 498 -24.59 -9.13 -4.43
N ASP A 499 -25.40 -10.16 -4.14
CA ASP A 499 -26.61 -10.08 -3.32
C ASP A 499 -26.50 -10.89 -2.01
N LEU A 500 -27.47 -10.73 -1.14
CA LEU A 500 -27.54 -11.49 0.11
C LEU A 500 -27.71 -13.01 -0.12
N ALA A 501 -28.33 -13.42 -1.23
CA ALA A 501 -28.52 -14.83 -1.56
C ALA A 501 -27.16 -15.50 -1.86
N PHE A 502 -26.24 -14.78 -2.48
CA PHE A 502 -24.84 -15.22 -2.67
C PHE A 502 -24.16 -15.55 -1.33
N CYS A 503 -24.32 -14.69 -0.32
CA CYS A 503 -23.74 -14.90 1.00
C CYS A 503 -24.40 -16.09 1.75
N GLN A 504 -25.71 -16.29 1.57
CA GLN A 504 -26.49 -17.36 2.24
C GLN A 504 -26.21 -18.75 1.64
N LYS A 505 -25.97 -18.84 0.34
CA LYS A 505 -25.66 -20.11 -0.36
C LYS A 505 -24.34 -20.74 0.02
N ARG A 506 -23.47 -20.01 0.74
CA ARG A 506 -22.16 -20.50 1.16
C ARG A 506 -22.26 -21.71 2.09
N ASN A 507 -21.42 -22.74 1.82
CA ASN A 507 -21.29 -23.93 2.67
C ASN A 507 -20.90 -23.52 4.10
N ILE A 508 -21.44 -24.24 5.10
CA ILE A 508 -21.18 -24.00 6.53
C ILE A 508 -19.68 -24.06 6.88
N VAL A 509 -18.92 -24.94 6.22
CA VAL A 509 -17.47 -25.07 6.42
C VAL A 509 -16.75 -23.80 5.95
N VAL A 510 -17.12 -23.27 4.78
CA VAL A 510 -16.55 -22.01 4.25
C VAL A 510 -16.85 -20.86 5.19
N ARG A 511 -18.09 -20.76 5.71
CA ARG A 511 -18.47 -19.73 6.69
C ARG A 511 -17.68 -19.85 8.00
N ALA A 512 -17.46 -21.08 8.48
CA ALA A 512 -16.62 -21.30 9.66
C ALA A 512 -15.17 -20.86 9.43
N ILE A 513 -14.59 -21.18 8.27
CA ILE A 513 -13.24 -20.70 7.89
C ILE A 513 -13.21 -19.18 7.81
N GLN A 514 -14.19 -18.54 7.18
CA GLN A 514 -14.30 -17.08 7.09
C GLN A 514 -14.36 -16.43 8.48
N ASN A 515 -15.14 -16.98 9.41
CA ASN A 515 -15.24 -16.48 10.78
C ASN A 515 -13.90 -16.57 11.52
N VAL A 516 -13.17 -17.67 11.36
CA VAL A 516 -11.83 -17.81 11.95
C VAL A 516 -10.85 -16.83 11.32
N LEU A 517 -10.81 -16.73 9.99
CA LEU A 517 -9.95 -15.78 9.28
C LEU A 517 -10.22 -14.33 9.71
N ARG A 518 -11.50 -13.97 9.93
CA ARG A 518 -11.89 -12.62 10.34
C ARG A 518 -11.34 -12.23 11.72
N VAL A 519 -11.25 -13.18 12.65
CA VAL A 519 -10.63 -12.93 13.96
C VAL A 519 -9.13 -12.60 13.82
N PHE A 520 -8.45 -13.27 12.89
CA PHE A 520 -7.01 -13.10 12.67
C PHE A 520 -6.68 -12.12 11.54
N ALA A 521 -7.68 -11.50 10.91
CA ALA A 521 -7.50 -10.55 9.83
C ALA A 521 -6.46 -9.45 10.12
N PRO A 522 -6.41 -8.86 11.34
CA PRO A 522 -5.41 -7.84 11.66
C PRO A 522 -3.97 -8.39 11.70
N LEU A 523 -3.79 -9.70 11.80
CA LEU A 523 -2.46 -10.35 11.86
C LEU A 523 -2.01 -10.93 10.51
N LEU A 524 -2.91 -10.94 9.51
CA LEU A 524 -2.65 -11.43 8.15
C LEU A 524 -2.18 -10.32 7.24
#